data_98273e23f6a8dfdf1296c44adf7724f6
#
_entry.id   98273e23f6a8dfdf1296c44adf7724f6
#
_cell.length_a   1.000
_cell.length_b   1.000
_cell.length_c   1.000
_cell.angle_alpha   90.00
_cell.angle_beta   90.00
_cell.angle_gamma   90.00
#
_symmetry.space_group_name_H-M   'P 1'
#
loop_
_entity.id
_entity.type
_entity.pdbx_description
1 polymer ?
#
loop_
_entity_poly.entity_id
_entity_poly.type
_entity_poly.pdbx_seq_one_letter_code
_entity_poly.pdbx_strand_id
1 'polypeptide(L)'
;DEEFQKQEEVFKTQLSYAEKFGKPVSIHSRKTLDQILEILPSYKIPSVLLHWFDGSKKQLQKAMDLQCYVSFGPVMVYSQDKQVLLSKANKDRILVETDGPVRFSRCFENKTAQIDFIPSIVFCASKVLHMNYDELCNVIEQNSQRYLVL
;
A
#
# COMPACT_ATOMS: atom_id res chain seq x y z
N ASP A 1 17.31 21.23 -0.51
CA ASP A 1 18.29 20.16 -0.72
C ASP A 1 18.23 19.74 -2.19
N GLU A 2 19.32 19.94 -2.92
CA GLU A 2 19.41 19.71 -4.38
C GLU A 2 19.12 18.25 -4.76
N GLU A 3 19.52 17.30 -3.92
CA GLU A 3 19.27 15.87 -4.14
C GLU A 3 17.78 15.53 -4.02
N PHE A 4 17.08 16.16 -3.10
CA PHE A 4 15.63 15.99 -2.95
C PHE A 4 14.86 16.56 -4.16
N GLN A 5 15.29 17.73 -4.68
CA GLN A 5 14.68 18.30 -5.88
C GLN A 5 14.82 17.38 -7.10
N LYS A 6 16.01 16.78 -7.29
CA LYS A 6 16.23 15.80 -8.36
C LYS A 6 15.34 14.56 -8.21
N GLN A 7 15.17 14.05 -6.99
CA GLN A 7 14.25 12.93 -6.74
C GLN A 7 12.80 13.30 -7.09
N GLU A 8 12.36 14.49 -6.72
CA GLU A 8 11.00 14.97 -7.05
C GLU A 8 10.80 15.12 -8.57
N GLU A 9 11.78 15.64 -9.30
CA GLU A 9 11.73 15.76 -10.76
C GLU A 9 11.64 14.39 -11.44
N VAL A 10 12.44 13.42 -10.99
CA VAL A 10 12.38 12.04 -11.49
C VAL A 10 11.04 11.41 -11.19
N PHE A 11 10.51 11.60 -9.98
CA PHE A 11 9.20 11.11 -9.59
C PHE A 11 8.09 11.68 -10.48
N LYS A 12 8.06 12.99 -10.69
CA LYS A 12 7.10 13.67 -11.58
C LYS A 12 7.21 13.17 -13.03
N THR A 13 8.44 12.92 -13.49
CA THR A 13 8.67 12.34 -14.82
C THR A 13 8.08 10.94 -14.94
N GLN A 14 8.26 10.09 -13.92
CA GLN A 14 7.67 8.75 -13.90
C GLN A 14 6.14 8.79 -13.86
N LEU A 15 5.54 9.70 -13.07
CA LEU A 15 4.09 9.90 -13.06
C LEU A 15 3.56 10.35 -14.43
N SER A 16 4.27 11.23 -15.13
CA SER A 16 3.93 11.65 -16.50
C SER A 16 3.93 10.48 -17.49
N TYR A 17 4.89 9.55 -17.35
CA TYR A 17 4.90 8.33 -18.16
C TYR A 17 3.75 7.39 -17.79
N ALA A 18 3.46 7.21 -16.51
CA ALA A 18 2.34 6.39 -16.06
C ALA A 18 1.01 6.91 -16.62
N GLU A 19 0.78 8.23 -16.56
CA GLU A 19 -0.37 8.89 -17.17
C GLU A 19 -0.41 8.68 -18.68
N LYS A 20 0.69 8.98 -19.38
CA LYS A 20 0.79 8.87 -20.84
C LYS A 20 0.49 7.46 -21.35
N PHE A 21 0.93 6.43 -20.62
CA PHE A 21 0.77 5.03 -21.03
C PHE A 21 -0.40 4.33 -20.33
N GLY A 22 -1.18 5.03 -19.53
CA GLY A 22 -2.30 4.46 -18.77
C GLY A 22 -1.89 3.32 -17.84
N LYS A 23 -0.76 3.45 -17.14
CA LYS A 23 -0.21 2.40 -16.27
C LYS A 23 -0.46 2.69 -14.80
N PRO A 24 -0.83 1.67 -14.00
CA PRO A 24 -0.83 1.80 -12.54
C PRO A 24 0.58 2.04 -12.00
N VAL A 25 0.67 2.66 -10.83
CA VAL A 25 1.94 2.90 -10.17
C VAL A 25 1.95 2.34 -8.75
N SER A 26 3.09 1.80 -8.33
CA SER A 26 3.39 1.45 -6.95
C SER A 26 4.44 2.41 -6.41
N ILE A 27 4.12 3.13 -5.34
CA ILE A 27 4.94 4.21 -4.82
C ILE A 27 5.47 3.84 -3.44
N HIS A 28 6.80 3.86 -3.30
CA HIS A 28 7.46 3.80 -2.00
C HIS A 28 7.60 5.20 -1.42
N SER A 29 7.26 5.36 -0.14
CA SER A 29 7.43 6.64 0.56
C SER A 29 8.27 6.46 1.83
N ARG A 30 9.29 7.31 1.96
CA ARG A 30 10.08 7.40 3.19
C ARG A 30 10.17 8.85 3.64
N LYS A 31 9.31 9.22 4.61
CA LYS A 31 9.19 10.60 5.13
C LYS A 31 8.74 11.65 4.09
N THR A 32 8.17 11.22 2.97
CA THR A 32 7.76 12.09 1.84
C THR A 32 6.29 11.93 1.47
N LEU A 33 5.50 11.25 2.30
CA LEU A 33 4.12 10.90 1.97
C LEU A 33 3.22 12.13 1.77
N ASP A 34 3.44 13.22 2.53
CA ASP A 34 2.65 14.45 2.35
C ASP A 34 2.89 15.07 0.97
N GLN A 35 4.16 15.16 0.55
CA GLN A 35 4.52 15.68 -0.78
C GLN A 35 3.95 14.80 -1.91
N ILE A 36 4.03 13.48 -1.76
CA ILE A 36 3.44 12.53 -2.72
C ILE A 36 1.93 12.78 -2.84
N LEU A 37 1.21 12.87 -1.73
CA LEU A 37 -0.23 13.12 -1.71
C LEU A 37 -0.63 14.52 -2.24
N GLU A 38 0.29 15.47 -2.26
CA GLU A 38 0.09 16.80 -2.87
C GLU A 38 0.35 16.79 -4.38
N ILE A 39 1.28 15.97 -4.85
CA ILE A 39 1.65 15.87 -6.26
C ILE A 39 0.64 15.02 -7.05
N LEU A 40 0.16 13.92 -6.48
CA LEU A 40 -0.68 12.94 -7.18
C LEU A 40 -1.91 13.52 -7.89
N PRO A 41 -2.67 14.49 -7.31
CA PRO A 41 -3.84 15.06 -7.97
C PRO A 41 -3.56 15.77 -9.30
N SER A 42 -2.29 16.08 -9.59
CA SER A 42 -1.88 16.73 -10.85
C SER A 42 -1.79 15.75 -12.03
N TYR A 43 -1.98 14.45 -11.78
CA TYR A 43 -1.82 13.40 -12.79
C TYR A 43 -3.06 12.51 -12.87
N LYS A 44 -3.46 12.10 -14.08
CA LYS A 44 -4.57 11.17 -14.32
C LYS A 44 -4.04 9.73 -14.43
N ILE A 45 -3.66 9.15 -13.31
CA ILE A 45 -3.13 7.78 -13.25
C ILE A 45 -4.28 6.82 -12.95
N PRO A 46 -4.42 5.69 -13.69
CA PRO A 46 -5.56 4.79 -13.55
C PRO A 46 -5.65 4.16 -12.15
N SER A 47 -4.52 3.86 -11.53
CA SER A 47 -4.45 3.32 -10.18
C SER A 47 -3.13 3.65 -9.50
N VAL A 48 -3.20 4.03 -8.24
CA VAL A 48 -2.03 4.36 -7.41
C VAL A 48 -2.02 3.48 -6.17
N LEU A 49 -0.92 2.77 -5.93
CA LEU A 49 -0.65 2.05 -4.70
C LEU A 49 0.41 2.80 -3.88
N LEU A 50 0.06 3.17 -2.66
CA LEU A 50 1.02 3.55 -1.64
C LEU A 50 1.46 2.27 -0.92
N HIS A 51 2.55 1.70 -1.40
CA HIS A 51 3.04 0.42 -0.92
C HIS A 51 3.65 0.55 0.48
N TRP A 52 3.53 -0.50 1.29
CA TRP A 52 4.03 -0.50 2.67
C TRP A 52 3.56 0.73 3.46
N PHE A 53 2.24 0.93 3.51
CA PHE A 53 1.69 2.17 4.07
C PHE A 53 2.16 2.42 5.50
N ASP A 54 2.89 3.51 5.70
CA ASP A 54 3.48 3.93 6.97
C ASP A 54 3.13 5.38 7.34
N GLY A 55 1.95 5.82 6.95
CA GLY A 55 1.43 7.15 7.23
C GLY A 55 0.64 7.26 8.54
N SER A 56 0.30 8.49 8.90
CA SER A 56 -0.65 8.81 9.96
C SER A 56 -2.09 8.51 9.52
N LYS A 57 -3.04 8.52 10.47
CA LYS A 57 -4.48 8.43 10.17
C LYS A 57 -4.97 9.54 9.23
N LYS A 58 -4.41 10.76 9.37
CA LYS A 58 -4.74 11.90 8.50
C LYS A 58 -4.24 11.67 7.06
N GLN A 59 -3.04 11.16 6.92
CA GLN A 59 -2.49 10.81 5.61
C GLN A 59 -3.24 9.63 4.97
N LEU A 60 -3.66 8.64 5.77
CA LEU A 60 -4.52 7.56 5.28
C LEU A 60 -5.85 8.11 4.75
N GLN A 61 -6.51 9.00 5.50
CA GLN A 61 -7.75 9.62 5.03
C GLN A 61 -7.54 10.35 3.69
N LYS A 62 -6.47 11.14 3.56
CA LYS A 62 -6.14 11.82 2.30
C LYS A 62 -5.88 10.84 1.16
N ALA A 63 -5.20 9.72 1.43
CA ALA A 63 -4.99 8.65 0.45
C ALA A 63 -6.33 8.01 0.01
N MET A 64 -7.26 7.78 0.95
CA MET A 64 -8.60 7.25 0.63
C MET A 64 -9.42 8.25 -0.18
N ASP A 65 -9.37 9.53 0.15
CA ASP A 65 -10.05 10.60 -0.61
C ASP A 65 -9.53 10.69 -2.06
N LEU A 66 -8.24 10.43 -2.26
CA LEU A 66 -7.59 10.32 -3.58
C LEU A 66 -7.79 8.95 -4.25
N GLN A 67 -8.57 8.06 -3.65
CA GLN A 67 -8.83 6.69 -4.16
C GLN A 67 -7.56 5.85 -4.34
N CYS A 68 -6.49 6.15 -3.61
CA CYS A 68 -5.28 5.34 -3.61
C CYS A 68 -5.52 3.98 -2.96
N TYR A 69 -4.86 2.96 -3.48
CA TYR A 69 -4.66 1.70 -2.76
C TYR A 69 -3.57 1.85 -1.71
N VAL A 70 -3.70 1.10 -0.62
CA VAL A 70 -2.69 1.00 0.42
C VAL A 70 -2.41 -0.47 0.70
N SER A 71 -1.15 -0.85 0.86
CA SER A 71 -0.81 -2.23 1.18
C SER A 71 -0.27 -2.39 2.59
N PHE A 72 -0.53 -3.58 3.14
CA PHE A 72 -0.10 -3.99 4.45
C PHE A 72 0.67 -5.31 4.35
N GLY A 73 1.84 -5.33 4.97
CA GLY A 73 2.75 -6.46 4.96
C GLY A 73 2.87 -7.17 6.32
N PRO A 74 3.89 -8.01 6.50
CA PRO A 74 4.08 -8.84 7.70
C PRO A 74 4.09 -8.06 9.02
N VAL A 75 4.53 -6.80 9.04
CA VAL A 75 4.53 -5.97 10.25
C VAL A 75 3.12 -5.78 10.82
N MET A 76 2.09 -5.74 9.96
CA MET A 76 0.70 -5.59 10.39
C MET A 76 0.26 -6.75 11.32
N VAL A 77 0.82 -7.95 11.16
CA VAL A 77 0.47 -9.12 11.98
C VAL A 77 0.76 -8.91 13.47
N TYR A 78 1.79 -8.11 13.79
CA TYR A 78 2.23 -7.90 15.18
C TYR A 78 2.29 -6.43 15.61
N SER A 79 1.93 -5.49 14.74
CA SER A 79 1.93 -4.05 15.06
C SER A 79 0.50 -3.53 15.21
N GLN A 80 0.14 -3.14 16.43
CA GLN A 80 -1.17 -2.57 16.73
C GLN A 80 -1.43 -1.28 15.93
N ASP A 81 -0.41 -0.43 15.73
CA ASP A 81 -0.55 0.80 14.94
C ASP A 81 -0.93 0.49 13.48
N LYS A 82 -0.30 -0.54 12.89
CA LYS A 82 -0.66 -0.99 11.54
C LYS A 82 -2.07 -1.60 11.47
N GLN A 83 -2.48 -2.33 12.49
CA GLN A 83 -3.85 -2.87 12.58
C GLN A 83 -4.89 -1.74 12.69
N VAL A 84 -4.59 -0.68 13.45
CA VAL A 84 -5.45 0.51 13.53
C VAL A 84 -5.55 1.22 12.18
N LEU A 85 -4.46 1.36 11.43
CA LEU A 85 -4.51 1.93 10.07
C LEU A 85 -5.34 1.05 9.13
N LEU A 86 -5.10 -0.27 9.14
CA LEU A 86 -5.88 -1.22 8.35
C LEU A 86 -7.39 -1.12 8.64
N SER A 87 -7.77 -1.04 9.93
CA SER A 87 -9.20 -0.95 10.33
C SER A 87 -9.90 0.33 9.84
N LYS A 88 -9.14 1.35 9.45
CA LYS A 88 -9.64 2.64 8.97
C LYS A 88 -9.55 2.80 7.46
N ALA A 89 -8.85 1.91 6.78
CA ALA A 89 -8.76 1.93 5.32
C ALA A 89 -10.06 1.45 4.67
N ASN A 90 -10.40 2.00 3.52
CA ASN A 90 -11.52 1.50 2.72
C ASN A 90 -11.22 0.08 2.24
N LYS A 91 -12.12 -0.86 2.51
CA LYS A 91 -11.92 -2.29 2.21
C LYS A 91 -11.63 -2.56 0.73
N ASP A 92 -12.22 -1.77 -0.16
CA ASP A 92 -12.02 -1.84 -1.61
C ASP A 92 -10.73 -1.19 -2.11
N ARG A 93 -9.89 -0.70 -1.20
CA ARG A 93 -8.59 -0.07 -1.47
C ARG A 93 -7.43 -0.72 -0.72
N ILE A 94 -7.65 -1.87 -0.09
CA ILE A 94 -6.62 -2.61 0.64
C ILE A 94 -5.98 -3.64 -0.28
N LEU A 95 -4.65 -3.70 -0.25
CA LEU A 95 -3.83 -4.77 -0.81
C LEU A 95 -2.93 -5.36 0.27
N VAL A 96 -2.34 -6.52 0.01
CA VAL A 96 -1.37 -7.18 0.88
C VAL A 96 -0.08 -7.45 0.14
N GLU A 97 1.02 -7.49 0.89
CA GLU A 97 2.36 -7.69 0.34
C GLU A 97 3.28 -8.37 1.33
N THR A 98 4.43 -8.84 0.87
CA THR A 98 5.47 -9.40 1.74
C THR A 98 6.72 -8.54 1.80
N ASP A 99 6.97 -7.73 0.77
CA ASP A 99 8.16 -6.89 0.60
C ASP A 99 9.47 -7.67 0.70
N GLY A 100 9.52 -8.87 0.10
CA GLY A 100 10.73 -9.68 0.06
C GLY A 100 11.86 -8.98 -0.70
N PRO A 101 13.12 -9.13 -0.29
CA PRO A 101 13.65 -10.09 0.70
C PRO A 101 13.83 -9.52 2.13
N VAL A 102 13.00 -8.59 2.57
CA VAL A 102 13.05 -8.03 3.94
C VAL A 102 12.84 -9.14 4.97
N ARG A 103 13.52 -9.05 6.11
CA ARG A 103 13.37 -9.98 7.23
C ARG A 103 12.44 -9.41 8.28
N PHE A 104 11.54 -10.24 8.77
CA PHE A 104 10.56 -9.87 9.78
C PHE A 104 10.76 -10.66 11.07
N SER A 105 10.71 -9.94 12.18
CA SER A 105 10.87 -10.47 13.54
C SER A 105 9.56 -11.05 14.10
N ARG A 106 9.52 -11.27 15.39
CA ARG A 106 8.36 -11.75 16.16
C ARG A 106 7.90 -13.12 15.66
N CYS A 107 6.63 -13.23 15.27
CA CYS A 107 6.03 -14.47 14.77
C CYS A 107 6.67 -14.99 13.47
N PHE A 108 7.44 -14.18 12.76
CA PHE A 108 8.18 -14.58 11.58
C PHE A 108 9.64 -14.98 11.84
N GLU A 109 10.11 -14.98 13.10
CA GLU A 109 11.39 -15.55 13.55
C GLU A 109 12.62 -15.05 12.76
N ASN A 110 12.63 -13.80 12.33
CA ASN A 110 13.65 -13.19 11.47
C ASN A 110 13.82 -13.89 10.10
N LYS A 111 12.83 -14.65 9.66
CA LYS A 111 12.84 -15.25 8.32
C LYS A 111 12.72 -14.16 7.26
N THR A 112 13.37 -14.41 6.13
CA THR A 112 13.21 -13.59 4.92
C THR A 112 11.78 -13.74 4.41
N ALA A 113 11.14 -12.63 4.10
CA ALA A 113 9.79 -12.62 3.57
C ALA A 113 9.69 -13.40 2.25
N GLN A 114 8.70 -14.23 2.18
CA GLN A 114 8.36 -15.04 1.02
C GLN A 114 6.85 -14.95 0.77
N ILE A 115 6.41 -15.37 -0.39
CA ILE A 115 5.01 -15.28 -0.79
C ILE A 115 4.08 -16.11 0.12
N ASP A 116 4.60 -17.14 0.75
CA ASP A 116 3.88 -18.00 1.72
C ASP A 116 3.52 -17.28 3.04
N PHE A 117 4.01 -16.03 3.25
CA PHE A 117 3.55 -15.19 4.36
C PHE A 117 2.17 -14.57 4.11
N ILE A 118 1.73 -14.48 2.86
CA ILE A 118 0.44 -13.84 2.48
C ILE A 118 -0.76 -14.46 3.23
N PRO A 119 -0.93 -15.77 3.35
CA PRO A 119 -2.04 -16.36 4.09
C PRO A 119 -2.11 -15.88 5.55
N SER A 120 -0.97 -15.76 6.23
CA SER A 120 -0.89 -15.27 7.61
C SER A 120 -1.28 -13.79 7.72
N ILE A 121 -0.86 -12.98 6.75
CA ILE A 121 -1.21 -11.56 6.68
C ILE A 121 -2.71 -11.38 6.46
N VAL A 122 -3.28 -12.11 5.50
CA VAL A 122 -4.73 -12.08 5.22
C VAL A 122 -5.54 -12.59 6.40
N PHE A 123 -5.09 -13.66 7.07
CA PHE A 123 -5.75 -14.16 8.28
C PHE A 123 -5.79 -13.12 9.39
N CYS A 124 -4.67 -12.45 9.68
CA CYS A 124 -4.65 -11.37 10.66
C CYS A 124 -5.55 -10.19 10.23
N ALA A 125 -5.48 -9.79 8.96
CA ALA A 125 -6.31 -8.73 8.42
C ALA A 125 -7.82 -9.06 8.54
N SER A 126 -8.23 -10.30 8.31
CA SER A 126 -9.62 -10.73 8.46
C SER A 126 -10.13 -10.54 9.89
N LYS A 127 -9.29 -10.80 10.90
CA LYS A 127 -9.61 -10.57 12.31
C LYS A 127 -9.75 -9.08 12.64
N VAL A 128 -8.82 -8.26 12.14
CA VAL A 128 -8.83 -6.80 12.34
C VAL A 128 -10.05 -6.15 11.68
N LEU A 129 -10.44 -6.63 10.50
CA LEU A 129 -11.58 -6.10 9.72
C LEU A 129 -12.92 -6.73 10.10
N HIS A 130 -12.94 -7.70 11.03
CA HIS A 130 -14.14 -8.49 11.39
C HIS A 130 -14.83 -9.10 10.16
N MET A 131 -14.03 -9.65 9.25
CA MET A 131 -14.51 -10.33 8.03
C MET A 131 -14.19 -11.82 8.07
N ASN A 132 -14.94 -12.61 7.32
CA ASN A 132 -14.56 -13.99 7.04
C ASN A 132 -13.28 -14.01 6.18
N TYR A 133 -12.42 -15.02 6.39
CA TYR A 133 -11.16 -15.15 5.68
C TYR A 133 -11.35 -15.23 4.15
N ASP A 134 -12.27 -16.11 3.70
CA ASP A 134 -12.52 -16.31 2.27
C ASP A 134 -13.17 -15.07 1.63
N GLU A 135 -14.06 -14.39 2.37
CA GLU A 135 -14.61 -13.11 1.94
C GLU A 135 -13.52 -12.06 1.72
N LEU A 136 -12.59 -11.95 2.66
CA LEU A 136 -11.47 -11.02 2.51
C LEU A 136 -10.52 -11.41 1.37
N CYS A 137 -10.26 -12.70 1.16
CA CYS A 137 -9.51 -13.17 0.00
C CYS A 137 -10.14 -12.68 -1.31
N ASN A 138 -11.44 -12.82 -1.46
CA ASN A 138 -12.18 -12.36 -2.63
C ASN A 138 -12.10 -10.83 -2.81
N VAL A 139 -12.20 -10.08 -1.71
CA VAL A 139 -12.06 -8.60 -1.76
C VAL A 139 -10.65 -8.20 -2.21
N ILE A 140 -9.60 -8.83 -1.67
CA ILE A 140 -8.21 -8.53 -2.03
C ILE A 140 -7.94 -8.91 -3.50
N GLU A 141 -8.47 -10.05 -3.97
CA GLU A 141 -8.36 -10.45 -5.37
C GLU A 141 -9.00 -9.41 -6.30
N GLN A 142 -10.24 -9.00 -6.03
CA GLN A 142 -10.92 -7.97 -6.79
C GLN A 142 -10.18 -6.62 -6.75
N ASN A 143 -9.63 -6.26 -5.60
CA ASN A 143 -8.80 -5.05 -5.46
C ASN A 143 -7.55 -5.13 -6.33
N SER A 144 -6.89 -6.30 -6.34
CA SER A 144 -5.68 -6.54 -7.13
C SER A 144 -5.97 -6.43 -8.63
N GLN A 145 -7.08 -7.03 -9.10
CA GLN A 145 -7.51 -6.92 -10.50
C GLN A 145 -7.79 -5.47 -10.88
N ARG A 146 -8.54 -4.73 -10.05
CA ARG A 146 -8.82 -3.31 -10.30
C ARG A 146 -7.56 -2.43 -10.25
N TYR A 147 -6.65 -2.70 -9.32
CA TYR A 147 -5.38 -1.97 -9.25
C TYR A 147 -4.53 -2.19 -10.49
N LEU A 148 -4.44 -3.44 -10.97
CA LEU A 148 -3.65 -3.81 -12.14
C LEU A 148 -4.33 -3.44 -13.47
N VAL A 149 -5.58 -2.98 -13.42
CA VAL A 149 -6.38 -2.63 -14.62
C VAL A 149 -6.55 -3.84 -15.55
N LEU A 150 -6.88 -5.01 -14.95
CA LEU A 150 -7.12 -6.28 -15.63
C LEU A 150 -8.61 -6.49 -15.92
#